data_cfc6939692ce364a3d429d1d98fd7dfd
#
_entry.id   cfc6939692ce364a3d429d1d98fd7dfd
#
_cell.length_a   1.000
_cell.length_b   1.000
_cell.length_c   1.000
_cell.angle_alpha   90.00
_cell.angle_beta   90.00
_cell.angle_gamma   90.00
#
_symmetry.space_group_name_H-M   'P 1'
#
loop_
_entity.id
_entity.type
_entity.pdbx_description
1 polymer ?
#
loop_
_entity_poly.entity_id
_entity_poly.type
_entity_poly.pdbx_seq_one_letter_code
_entity_poly.pdbx_strand_id
1 'polypeptide(L)'
;MADEIWDVYDVNRRRTGKTVIREQSWGFEKYHLIVHVCVFHPDGRMLIQKRAHEKKAWADLWEVSAGGSALAGEDSWQAAEREVFEELGLKLDLKDVRPHLSVNYERGFDDFYCVIRDVDLNQLVLQKEEVAEVRWATQQEVQQMEREHTFVPYFSGLIDFLWQIRDNYDGAICQGSRATEV
;
A
#
# COMPACT_ATOMS: atom_id res chain seq x y z
N MET A 1 18.10 3.74 14.04
CA MET A 1 17.63 3.66 12.63
C MET A 1 18.14 4.91 11.92
N ALA A 2 18.54 4.82 10.66
CA ALA A 2 18.85 6.02 9.87
C ALA A 2 17.57 6.83 9.68
N ASP A 3 17.68 8.16 9.65
CA ASP A 3 16.54 9.03 9.40
C ASP A 3 16.01 8.77 7.98
N GLU A 4 14.73 8.48 7.84
CA GLU A 4 14.09 8.37 6.53
C GLU A 4 14.02 9.76 5.88
N ILE A 5 14.51 9.85 4.67
CA ILE A 5 14.50 11.08 3.87
C ILE A 5 13.50 10.89 2.74
N TRP A 6 12.57 11.82 2.60
CA TRP A 6 11.52 11.81 1.58
C TRP A 6 11.72 12.94 0.57
N ASP A 7 11.36 12.67 -0.69
CA ASP A 7 11.22 13.73 -1.68
C ASP A 7 10.00 14.61 -1.37
N VAL A 8 10.17 15.92 -1.58
CA VAL A 8 9.06 16.87 -1.50
C VAL A 8 8.48 17.07 -2.90
N TYR A 9 7.16 16.86 -3.01
CA TYR A 9 6.39 17.08 -4.23
C TYR A 9 5.62 18.39 -4.17
N ASP A 10 5.30 18.94 -5.35
CA ASP A 10 4.33 20.03 -5.51
C ASP A 10 2.91 19.51 -5.66
N VAL A 11 1.92 20.41 -5.74
CA VAL A 11 0.50 20.08 -5.91
C VAL A 11 0.21 19.31 -7.22
N ASN A 12 1.08 19.40 -8.22
CA ASN A 12 0.96 18.69 -9.50
C ASN A 12 1.71 17.35 -9.49
N ARG A 13 2.10 16.86 -8.30
CA ARG A 13 2.84 15.61 -8.11
C ARG A 13 4.20 15.61 -8.83
N ARG A 14 4.90 16.75 -8.86
CA ARG A 14 6.25 16.85 -9.40
C ARG A 14 7.25 16.96 -8.25
N ARG A 15 8.34 16.21 -8.32
CA ARG A 15 9.45 16.36 -7.38
C ARG A 15 9.99 17.79 -7.48
N THR A 16 10.11 18.45 -6.33
CA THR A 16 10.61 19.84 -6.26
C THR A 16 12.14 19.93 -6.23
N GLY A 17 12.84 18.78 -6.12
CA GLY A 17 14.28 18.71 -5.87
C GLY A 17 14.66 18.97 -4.41
N LYS A 18 13.69 19.16 -3.52
CA LYS A 18 13.90 19.30 -2.08
C LYS A 18 13.58 17.98 -1.39
N THR A 19 14.21 17.75 -0.24
CA THR A 19 13.94 16.60 0.61
C THR A 19 13.59 17.05 2.03
N VAL A 20 13.00 16.14 2.81
CA VAL A 20 12.64 16.36 4.21
C VAL A 20 12.90 15.08 5.00
N ILE A 21 13.30 15.22 6.26
CA ILE A 21 13.39 14.10 7.19
C ILE A 21 12.00 13.80 7.76
N ARG A 22 11.60 12.53 7.82
CA ARG A 22 10.27 12.03 8.22
C ARG A 22 9.67 12.71 9.45
N GLU A 23 10.46 12.94 10.48
CA GLU A 23 9.95 13.48 11.76
C GLU A 23 10.02 15.01 11.87
N GLN A 24 10.53 15.69 10.84
CA GLN A 24 10.59 17.15 10.86
C GLN A 24 9.25 17.77 10.45
N SER A 25 8.85 18.83 11.17
CA SER A 25 7.69 19.63 10.77
C SER A 25 7.97 20.32 9.43
N TRP A 26 7.15 20.01 8.44
CA TRP A 26 7.20 20.63 7.11
C TRP A 26 5.92 21.40 6.84
N GLY A 27 6.09 22.63 6.37
CA GLY A 27 5.01 23.61 6.21
C GLY A 27 3.98 23.23 5.15
N PHE A 28 2.99 24.08 4.98
CA PHE A 28 1.93 23.96 3.97
C PHE A 28 2.51 23.84 2.52
N GLU A 29 1.73 23.25 1.63
CA GLU A 29 2.06 23.07 0.19
C GLU A 29 3.28 22.15 -0.08
N LYS A 30 3.54 21.23 0.81
CA LYS A 30 4.54 20.19 0.63
C LYS A 30 3.87 18.84 0.75
N TYR A 31 4.10 18.01 -0.26
CA TYR A 31 3.47 16.71 -0.37
C TYR A 31 4.54 15.63 -0.43
N HIS A 32 4.24 14.44 0.04
CA HIS A 32 5.08 13.25 -0.12
C HIS A 32 4.27 12.10 -0.73
N LEU A 33 4.97 11.04 -1.10
CA LEU A 33 4.39 9.86 -1.71
C LEU A 33 4.36 8.72 -0.71
N ILE A 34 3.20 8.12 -0.55
CA ILE A 34 2.99 6.86 0.17
C ILE A 34 2.57 5.80 -0.84
N VAL A 35 2.99 4.58 -0.61
CA VAL A 35 2.59 3.42 -1.40
C VAL A 35 1.87 2.40 -0.53
N HIS A 36 0.88 1.75 -1.11
CA HIS A 36 0.15 0.64 -0.52
C HIS A 36 0.14 -0.52 -1.51
N VAL A 37 0.42 -1.71 -1.04
CA VAL A 37 0.36 -2.92 -1.86
C VAL A 37 -0.70 -3.85 -1.31
N CYS A 38 -1.62 -4.25 -2.17
CA CYS A 38 -2.68 -5.21 -1.89
C CYS A 38 -2.38 -6.50 -2.65
N VAL A 39 -1.89 -7.51 -1.97
CA VAL A 39 -1.64 -8.83 -2.55
C VAL A 39 -2.91 -9.66 -2.46
N PHE A 40 -3.46 -10.02 -3.60
CA PHE A 40 -4.64 -10.87 -3.70
C PHE A 40 -4.23 -12.31 -4.04
N HIS A 41 -4.84 -13.25 -3.36
CA HIS A 41 -4.75 -14.66 -3.75
C HIS A 41 -5.63 -14.93 -4.97
N PRO A 42 -5.29 -15.89 -5.87
CA PRO A 42 -6.12 -16.22 -7.02
C PRO A 42 -7.58 -16.61 -6.68
N ASP A 43 -7.85 -17.05 -5.45
CA ASP A 43 -9.21 -17.33 -4.98
C ASP A 43 -10.01 -16.08 -4.54
N GLY A 44 -9.40 -14.88 -4.61
CA GLY A 44 -10.03 -13.60 -4.34
C GLY A 44 -9.85 -13.06 -2.91
N ARG A 45 -9.17 -13.78 -2.01
CA ARG A 45 -8.80 -13.24 -0.68
C ARG A 45 -7.64 -12.24 -0.82
N MET A 46 -7.55 -11.30 0.11
CA MET A 46 -6.43 -10.37 0.23
C MET A 46 -5.53 -10.77 1.39
N LEU A 47 -4.22 -10.70 1.19
CA LEU A 47 -3.26 -10.76 2.28
C LEU A 47 -3.40 -9.46 3.08
N ILE A 48 -3.68 -9.57 4.36
CA ILE A 48 -3.71 -8.44 5.28
C ILE A 48 -2.64 -8.62 6.35
N GLN A 49 -2.12 -7.51 6.86
CA GLN A 49 -1.17 -7.50 7.95
C GLN A 49 -1.73 -6.79 9.17
N LYS A 50 -1.29 -7.22 10.34
CA LYS A 50 -1.56 -6.54 11.60
C LYS A 50 -0.35 -5.71 11.98
N ARG A 51 -0.55 -4.43 12.20
CA ARG A 51 0.51 -3.49 12.57
C ARG A 51 1.07 -3.84 13.94
N ALA A 52 2.38 -3.73 14.10
CA ALA A 52 3.04 -3.96 15.38
C ALA A 52 2.56 -2.97 16.46
N HIS A 53 2.59 -3.41 17.71
CA HIS A 53 2.12 -2.62 18.87
C HIS A 53 2.91 -1.33 19.05
N GLU A 54 4.17 -1.30 18.67
CA GLU A 54 5.09 -0.17 18.83
C GLU A 54 4.90 0.94 17.77
N LYS A 55 4.02 0.73 16.81
CA LYS A 55 3.74 1.73 15.76
C LYS A 55 3.08 2.97 16.34
N LYS A 56 3.57 4.17 15.97
CA LYS A 56 3.02 5.46 16.43
C LYS A 56 1.58 5.69 15.96
N ALA A 57 1.23 5.19 14.79
CA ALA A 57 -0.12 5.33 14.22
C ALA A 57 -0.73 3.97 13.93
N TRP A 58 -2.01 3.83 14.24
CA TRP A 58 -2.81 2.65 13.94
C TRP A 58 -2.24 1.33 14.50
N ALA A 59 -1.53 1.39 15.66
CA ALA A 59 -1.00 0.22 16.35
C ALA A 59 -2.10 -0.83 16.57
N ASP A 60 -1.74 -2.10 16.44
CA ASP A 60 -2.63 -3.26 16.63
C ASP A 60 -3.81 -3.37 15.64
N LEU A 61 -3.96 -2.45 14.69
CA LEU A 61 -4.97 -2.56 13.64
C LEU A 61 -4.47 -3.41 12.47
N TRP A 62 -5.43 -4.02 11.78
CA TRP A 62 -5.19 -4.66 10.50
C TRP A 62 -5.15 -3.62 9.37
N GLU A 63 -4.41 -3.89 8.33
CA GLU A 63 -4.32 -3.05 7.13
C GLU A 63 -4.08 -3.89 5.87
N VAL A 64 -3.96 -3.25 4.72
CA VAL A 64 -3.57 -3.90 3.46
C VAL A 64 -2.20 -4.59 3.59
N SER A 65 -1.77 -5.32 2.57
CA SER A 65 -0.65 -6.27 2.67
C SER A 65 0.67 -5.64 3.11
N ALA A 66 1.00 -4.46 2.60
CA ALA A 66 2.18 -3.68 2.98
C ALA A 66 2.00 -2.22 2.60
N GLY A 67 2.75 -1.31 3.23
CA GLY A 67 2.74 0.08 2.80
C GLY A 67 3.64 1.00 3.63
N GLY A 68 4.13 2.02 2.96
CA GLY A 68 4.99 3.01 3.59
C GLY A 68 5.33 4.18 2.67
N SER A 69 6.20 5.05 3.14
CA SER A 69 6.58 6.25 2.41
C SER A 69 7.71 5.98 1.42
N ALA A 70 7.59 6.53 0.21
CA ALA A 70 8.70 6.50 -0.75
C ALA A 70 9.89 7.30 -0.21
N LEU A 71 11.07 6.72 -0.28
CA LEU A 71 12.32 7.39 0.06
C LEU A 71 12.74 8.35 -1.05
N ALA A 72 13.61 9.29 -0.72
CA ALA A 72 14.15 10.26 -1.69
C ALA A 72 14.84 9.54 -2.85
N GLY A 73 14.41 9.87 -4.07
CA GLY A 73 14.92 9.27 -5.31
C GLY A 73 14.15 8.04 -5.79
N GLU A 74 13.28 7.44 -4.97
CA GLU A 74 12.47 6.28 -5.38
C GLU A 74 11.27 6.70 -6.23
N ASP A 75 11.01 5.98 -7.30
CA ASP A 75 9.71 5.99 -7.95
C ASP A 75 8.69 5.15 -7.16
N SER A 76 7.40 5.39 -7.41
CA SER A 76 6.31 4.73 -6.69
C SER A 76 6.43 3.20 -6.67
N TRP A 77 6.72 2.58 -7.82
CA TRP A 77 6.88 1.13 -7.93
C TRP A 77 8.11 0.61 -7.15
N GLN A 78 9.22 1.37 -7.10
CA GLN A 78 10.41 1.00 -6.32
C GLN A 78 10.12 1.01 -4.82
N ALA A 79 9.42 2.05 -4.35
CA ALA A 79 8.97 2.11 -2.96
C ALA A 79 8.04 0.93 -2.62
N ALA A 80 7.10 0.59 -3.51
CA ALA A 80 6.18 -0.53 -3.31
C ALA A 80 6.92 -1.88 -3.22
N GLU A 81 7.91 -2.12 -4.10
CA GLU A 81 8.74 -3.33 -4.03
C GLU A 81 9.56 -3.39 -2.74
N ARG A 82 10.17 -2.28 -2.34
CA ARG A 82 10.97 -2.20 -1.12
C ARG A 82 10.13 -2.47 0.12
N GLU A 83 8.99 -1.78 0.29
CA GLU A 83 8.12 -1.93 1.45
C GLU A 83 7.62 -3.39 1.59
N VAL A 84 7.15 -4.00 0.51
CA VAL A 84 6.72 -5.40 0.55
C VAL A 84 7.87 -6.34 0.91
N PHE A 85 9.07 -6.06 0.41
CA PHE A 85 10.22 -6.88 0.72
C PHE A 85 10.69 -6.69 2.18
N GLU A 86 10.72 -5.46 2.68
CA GLU A 86 11.12 -5.15 4.06
C GLU A 86 10.12 -5.70 5.07
N GLU A 87 8.84 -5.46 4.87
CA GLU A 87 7.79 -5.85 5.82
C GLU A 87 7.46 -7.35 5.79
N LEU A 88 7.49 -7.98 4.60
CA LEU A 88 7.01 -9.36 4.39
C LEU A 88 8.07 -10.34 3.87
N GLY A 89 9.24 -9.86 3.45
CA GLY A 89 10.24 -10.68 2.75
C GLY A 89 9.80 -11.13 1.34
N LEU A 90 8.71 -10.59 0.82
CA LEU A 90 8.13 -10.98 -0.46
C LEU A 90 8.72 -10.14 -1.60
N LYS A 91 9.32 -10.80 -2.59
CA LYS A 91 9.83 -10.12 -3.78
C LYS A 91 8.73 -9.99 -4.83
N LEU A 92 8.49 -8.77 -5.28
CA LEU A 92 7.64 -8.44 -6.42
C LEU A 92 8.50 -7.89 -7.57
N ASP A 93 7.96 -7.90 -8.78
CA ASP A 93 8.48 -7.17 -9.93
C ASP A 93 7.38 -6.22 -10.41
N LEU A 94 7.52 -4.96 -10.03
CA LEU A 94 6.57 -3.88 -10.35
C LEU A 94 7.23 -2.84 -11.27
N LYS A 95 8.38 -3.21 -11.87
CA LYS A 95 9.08 -2.28 -12.76
C LYS A 95 8.15 -1.78 -13.85
N ASP A 96 8.07 -0.47 -13.97
CA ASP A 96 7.23 0.24 -14.94
C ASP A 96 5.70 -0.03 -14.82
N VAL A 97 5.27 -0.70 -13.74
CA VAL A 97 3.85 -0.89 -13.42
C VAL A 97 3.29 0.38 -12.81
N ARG A 98 2.15 0.84 -13.33
CA ARG A 98 1.43 1.97 -12.74
C ARG A 98 0.59 1.54 -11.54
N PRO A 99 0.40 2.40 -10.53
CA PRO A 99 -0.58 2.10 -9.48
C PRO A 99 -1.98 1.93 -10.06
N HIS A 100 -2.75 1.01 -9.48
CA HIS A 100 -4.16 0.79 -9.86
C HIS A 100 -5.04 1.96 -9.46
N LEU A 101 -4.67 2.66 -8.39
CA LEU A 101 -5.37 3.82 -7.87
C LEU A 101 -4.35 4.79 -7.27
N SER A 102 -4.56 6.09 -7.50
CA SER A 102 -3.87 7.16 -6.78
C SER A 102 -4.89 8.05 -6.09
N VAL A 103 -4.72 8.27 -4.80
CA VAL A 103 -5.59 9.12 -3.99
C VAL A 103 -4.80 10.30 -3.47
N ASN A 104 -5.37 11.51 -3.63
CA ASN A 104 -4.80 12.69 -2.99
C ASN A 104 -5.30 12.77 -1.55
N TYR A 105 -4.39 13.05 -0.62
CA TYR A 105 -4.75 13.39 0.74
C TYR A 105 -4.10 14.73 1.14
N GLU A 106 -4.37 15.24 2.33
CA GLU A 106 -3.95 16.58 2.75
C GLU A 106 -2.45 16.84 2.57
N ARG A 107 -1.61 15.82 2.75
CA ARG A 107 -0.15 15.97 2.75
C ARG A 107 0.57 15.16 1.68
N GLY A 108 -0.16 14.63 0.70
CA GLY A 108 0.51 13.85 -0.33
C GLY A 108 -0.39 13.02 -1.23
N PHE A 109 0.18 11.95 -1.66
CA PHE A 109 -0.40 11.03 -2.64
C PHE A 109 -0.23 9.61 -2.13
N ASP A 110 -1.33 8.85 -2.12
CA ASP A 110 -1.35 7.42 -1.82
C ASP A 110 -1.49 6.65 -3.13
N ASP A 111 -0.50 5.86 -3.47
CA ASP A 111 -0.51 4.96 -4.63
C ASP A 111 -0.81 3.54 -4.18
N PHE A 112 -1.85 2.95 -4.74
CA PHE A 112 -2.27 1.58 -4.46
C PHE A 112 -1.91 0.66 -5.62
N TYR A 113 -1.17 -0.40 -5.31
CA TYR A 113 -0.85 -1.49 -6.23
C TYR A 113 -1.64 -2.74 -5.86
N CYS A 114 -2.31 -3.35 -6.82
CA CYS A 114 -2.96 -4.64 -6.65
C CYS A 114 -2.13 -5.72 -7.37
N VAL A 115 -1.79 -6.79 -6.68
CA VAL A 115 -1.00 -7.89 -7.22
C VAL A 115 -1.73 -9.19 -6.97
N ILE A 116 -1.99 -9.97 -8.01
CA ILE A 116 -2.58 -11.31 -7.85
C ILE A 116 -1.43 -12.32 -7.76
N ARG A 117 -1.30 -12.96 -6.61
CA ARG A 117 -0.24 -13.93 -6.36
C ARG A 117 -0.63 -14.95 -5.30
N ASP A 118 -0.32 -16.21 -5.56
CA ASP A 118 -0.35 -17.24 -4.53
C ASP A 118 0.92 -17.14 -3.69
N VAL A 119 0.76 -16.90 -2.39
CA VAL A 119 1.84 -16.73 -1.43
C VAL A 119 1.66 -17.73 -0.28
N ASP A 120 2.67 -18.56 -0.06
CA ASP A 120 2.75 -19.39 1.14
C ASP A 120 3.14 -18.52 2.34
N LEU A 121 2.21 -18.29 3.26
CA LEU A 121 2.43 -17.45 4.43
C LEU A 121 3.58 -17.96 5.33
N ASN A 122 3.89 -19.25 5.30
CA ASN A 122 4.99 -19.81 6.07
C ASN A 122 6.39 -19.45 5.53
N GLN A 123 6.46 -18.94 4.31
CA GLN A 123 7.71 -18.48 3.67
C GLN A 123 7.93 -16.98 3.86
N LEU A 124 6.96 -16.25 4.41
CA LEU A 124 7.12 -14.84 4.67
C LEU A 124 8.07 -14.59 5.85
N VAL A 125 8.85 -13.54 5.73
CA VAL A 125 9.78 -13.06 6.76
C VAL A 125 9.29 -11.70 7.23
N LEU A 126 8.56 -11.71 8.35
CA LEU A 126 7.95 -10.49 8.88
C LEU A 126 8.99 -9.61 9.59
N GLN A 127 9.00 -8.33 9.25
CA GLN A 127 9.71 -7.30 10.01
C GLN A 127 8.93 -7.00 11.30
N LYS A 128 9.36 -7.59 12.42
CA LYS A 128 8.62 -7.61 13.69
C LYS A 128 8.34 -6.21 14.27
N GLU A 129 9.15 -5.24 13.92
CA GLU A 129 8.99 -3.85 14.34
C GLU A 129 7.80 -3.16 13.61
N GLU A 130 7.42 -3.70 12.45
CA GLU A 130 6.35 -3.16 11.59
C GLU A 130 5.11 -4.05 11.60
N VAL A 131 5.30 -5.38 11.52
CA VAL A 131 4.26 -6.37 11.27
C VAL A 131 4.21 -7.40 12.38
N ALA A 132 3.09 -7.44 13.12
CA ALA A 132 2.86 -8.43 14.18
C ALA A 132 2.35 -9.77 13.63
N GLU A 133 1.48 -9.73 12.62
CA GLU A 133 0.78 -10.90 12.09
C GLU A 133 0.35 -10.68 10.65
N VAL A 134 0.21 -11.76 9.87
CA VAL A 134 -0.37 -11.74 8.52
C VAL A 134 -1.37 -12.87 8.35
N ARG A 135 -2.41 -12.65 7.55
CA ARG A 135 -3.35 -13.69 7.15
C ARG A 135 -4.06 -13.36 5.85
N TRP A 136 -4.61 -14.37 5.21
CA TRP A 136 -5.58 -14.17 4.14
C TRP A 136 -6.95 -13.79 4.73
N ALA A 137 -7.60 -12.80 4.12
CA ALA A 137 -8.94 -12.37 4.49
C ALA A 137 -9.83 -12.22 3.25
N THR A 138 -11.07 -12.59 3.39
CA THR A 138 -12.12 -12.31 2.41
C THR A 138 -12.54 -10.85 2.48
N GLN A 139 -13.14 -10.34 1.41
CA GLN A 139 -13.71 -8.99 1.40
C GLN A 139 -14.70 -8.78 2.55
N GLN A 140 -15.54 -9.77 2.83
CA GLN A 140 -16.55 -9.71 3.90
C GLN A 140 -15.91 -9.60 5.29
N GLU A 141 -14.82 -10.33 5.54
CA GLU A 141 -14.08 -10.23 6.80
C GLU A 141 -13.46 -8.85 6.98
N VAL A 142 -12.88 -8.26 5.91
CA VAL A 142 -12.31 -6.91 5.99
C VAL A 142 -13.43 -5.87 6.21
N GLN A 143 -14.56 -5.98 5.50
CA GLN A 143 -15.72 -5.12 5.76
C GLN A 143 -16.25 -5.24 7.20
N GLN A 144 -16.17 -6.42 7.80
CA GLN A 144 -16.53 -6.59 9.21
C GLN A 144 -15.52 -5.90 10.13
N MET A 145 -14.22 -6.03 9.85
CA MET A 145 -13.17 -5.34 10.60
C MET A 145 -13.29 -3.81 10.50
N GLU A 146 -13.66 -3.27 9.34
CA GLU A 146 -13.94 -1.83 9.18
C GLU A 146 -15.08 -1.39 10.10
N ARG A 147 -16.19 -2.14 10.16
CA ARG A 147 -17.33 -1.86 11.05
C ARG A 147 -16.96 -1.96 12.54
N GLU A 148 -16.06 -2.86 12.88
CA GLU A 148 -15.56 -3.09 14.25
C GLU A 148 -14.40 -2.16 14.62
N HIS A 149 -13.95 -1.31 13.70
CA HIS A 149 -12.80 -0.41 13.87
C HIS A 149 -11.50 -1.15 14.23
N THR A 150 -11.34 -2.36 13.72
CA THR A 150 -10.13 -3.17 13.86
C THR A 150 -9.26 -3.18 12.59
N PHE A 151 -9.68 -2.46 11.56
CA PHE A 151 -8.94 -2.19 10.34
C PHE A 151 -8.58 -0.70 10.25
N VAL A 152 -7.44 -0.36 9.63
CA VAL A 152 -7.04 1.04 9.40
C VAL A 152 -8.18 1.77 8.68
N PRO A 153 -8.60 2.95 9.16
CA PRO A 153 -9.77 3.64 8.65
C PRO A 153 -9.48 4.35 7.32
N TYR A 154 -9.34 3.57 6.25
CA TYR A 154 -9.32 4.11 4.89
C TYR A 154 -10.63 4.80 4.54
N PHE A 155 -10.66 5.58 3.45
CA PHE A 155 -11.90 6.15 2.96
C PHE A 155 -12.95 5.05 2.73
N SER A 156 -14.18 5.32 3.15
CA SER A 156 -15.29 4.37 3.01
C SER A 156 -15.45 3.91 1.56
N GLY A 157 -15.46 2.60 1.36
CA GLY A 157 -15.55 1.97 0.05
C GLY A 157 -14.24 1.89 -0.75
N LEU A 158 -13.12 2.48 -0.27
CA LEU A 158 -11.84 2.39 -0.97
C LEU A 158 -11.37 0.95 -1.06
N ILE A 159 -11.42 0.22 0.03
CA ILE A 159 -11.00 -1.19 0.07
C ILE A 159 -11.90 -2.04 -0.84
N ASP A 160 -13.21 -1.83 -0.83
CA ASP A 160 -14.13 -2.51 -1.74
C ASP A 160 -13.83 -2.21 -3.21
N PHE A 161 -13.44 -0.97 -3.50
CA PHE A 161 -13.05 -0.57 -4.84
C PHE A 161 -11.76 -1.26 -5.30
N LEU A 162 -10.77 -1.43 -4.42
CA LEU A 162 -9.54 -2.17 -4.73
C LEU A 162 -9.85 -3.64 -5.08
N TRP A 163 -10.81 -4.28 -4.41
CA TRP A 163 -11.29 -5.61 -4.78
C TRP A 163 -11.88 -5.66 -6.19
N GLN A 164 -12.55 -4.60 -6.63
CA GLN A 164 -13.16 -4.53 -7.96
C GLN A 164 -12.14 -4.33 -9.08
N ILE A 165 -11.08 -3.55 -8.80
CA ILE A 165 -10.10 -3.16 -9.83
C ILE A 165 -8.83 -4.02 -9.82
N ARG A 166 -8.70 -4.99 -8.90
CA ARG A 166 -7.46 -5.72 -8.65
C ARG A 166 -6.84 -6.42 -9.86
N ASP A 167 -7.66 -6.76 -10.86
CA ASP A 167 -7.27 -7.43 -12.10
C ASP A 167 -7.57 -6.60 -13.35
N ASN A 168 -7.84 -5.29 -13.18
CA ASN A 168 -8.30 -4.44 -14.26
C ASN A 168 -7.79 -3.00 -14.10
N TYR A 169 -7.17 -2.46 -15.15
CA TYR A 169 -6.73 -1.07 -15.23
C TYR A 169 -7.74 -0.13 -15.91
N ASP A 170 -8.87 -0.65 -16.35
CA ASP A 170 -9.89 0.14 -17.02
C ASP A 170 -10.77 0.90 -16.02
N GLY A 171 -11.07 2.15 -16.29
CA GLY A 171 -11.93 2.99 -15.45
C GLY A 171 -13.41 2.58 -15.45
N ALA A 172 -13.78 1.57 -16.25
CA ALA A 172 -15.11 0.98 -16.32
C ALA A 172 -15.00 -0.54 -16.43
N ILE A 173 -15.95 -1.27 -15.82
CA ILE A 173 -16.04 -2.72 -15.98
C ILE A 173 -16.53 -3.01 -17.40
N CYS A 174 -15.61 -3.38 -18.29
CA CYS A 174 -15.94 -3.87 -19.62
C CYS A 174 -16.41 -5.32 -19.51
N GLN A 175 -17.70 -5.57 -19.72
CA GLN A 175 -18.19 -6.94 -19.85
C GLN A 175 -17.52 -7.59 -21.08
N GLY A 176 -16.61 -8.52 -20.85
CA GLY A 176 -16.04 -9.38 -21.90
C GLY A 176 -14.58 -9.16 -22.30
N SER A 177 -13.85 -8.20 -21.75
CA SER A 177 -12.40 -8.16 -21.94
C SER A 177 -11.70 -9.09 -20.92
N ARG A 178 -11.22 -10.22 -21.41
CA ARG A 178 -10.21 -10.99 -20.70
C ARG A 178 -8.95 -10.13 -20.66
N ALA A 179 -8.33 -10.01 -19.49
CA ALA A 179 -6.98 -9.50 -19.36
C ALA A 179 -6.10 -10.19 -20.41
N THR A 180 -5.53 -9.41 -21.30
CA THR A 180 -4.44 -9.90 -22.16
C THR A 180 -3.26 -10.14 -21.23
N GLU A 181 -2.82 -11.39 -21.19
CA GLU A 181 -1.57 -11.78 -20.55
C GLU A 181 -0.44 -10.89 -21.08
N VAL A 182 0.26 -10.20 -20.18
CA VAL A 182 1.54 -9.54 -20.42
C VAL A 182 2.58 -10.30 -19.60
#